data_32f2a4516d016dfdc16687dae288fc41
#
_entry.id   32f2a4516d016dfdc16687dae288fc41
#
_cell.length_a   1.000
_cell.length_b   1.000
_cell.length_c   1.000
_cell.angle_alpha   90.00
_cell.angle_beta   90.00
_cell.angle_gamma   90.00
#
_symmetry.space_group_name_H-M   'P 1'
#
loop_
_entity.id
_entity.type
_entity.pdbx_description
1 polymer ?
#
loop_
_entity_poly.entity_id
_entity_poly.type
_entity_poly.pdbx_seq_one_letter_code
_entity_poly.pdbx_strand_id
1 'polypeptide(L)'
;MFKTRILLLIISLVFSGQLFAKLPVSVQLWSVKDTLKNDFHGTLKSLAEMGFDGVEFAGDFGPYSHNPAALKAKLSELGLVASSAHIGFDALSENTIDSTLLFYKTLGVTTLYVPWDERAWHPEGVKSLVKELTKVSDYATRFDMKIGFHNHNKEFNAFNNATFWDYIATNTPKTMPLQLDIGWVNYAAKDPIYFIKKYPNRTLATHIKVRTIQGSNMSPIIGENNIDWPAIIDTLESHSNTKWLVLEQEEYPNGLTPLQSVAKSKQNLDKILLGL
;
A
#
# COMPACT_ATOMS: atom_id res chain seq x y z
N MET A 1 70.29 29.82 -3.60
CA MET A 1 68.96 30.22 -3.05
C MET A 1 67.90 29.42 -3.75
N PHE A 2 67.49 28.26 -3.17
CA PHE A 2 66.39 27.46 -3.68
C PHE A 2 65.07 27.89 -3.01
N LYS A 3 64.09 28.36 -3.83
CA LYS A 3 62.74 28.73 -3.34
C LYS A 3 61.85 27.48 -3.46
N THR A 4 61.56 26.87 -2.32
CA THR A 4 60.60 25.76 -2.21
C THR A 4 59.16 26.33 -2.32
N ARG A 5 58.44 25.97 -3.37
CA ARG A 5 57.00 26.27 -3.52
C ARG A 5 56.21 25.13 -2.87
N ILE A 6 55.53 25.45 -1.76
CA ILE A 6 54.56 24.56 -1.14
C ILE A 6 53.25 24.64 -1.93
N LEU A 7 52.87 23.52 -2.56
CA LEU A 7 51.58 23.37 -3.25
C LEU A 7 50.54 22.87 -2.22
N LEU A 8 49.64 23.75 -1.79
CA LEU A 8 48.51 23.37 -0.94
C LEU A 8 47.46 22.66 -1.83
N LEU A 9 47.30 21.35 -1.63
CA LEU A 9 46.21 20.58 -2.23
C LEU A 9 44.95 20.75 -1.38
N ILE A 10 44.00 21.51 -1.85
CA ILE A 10 42.66 21.61 -1.23
C ILE A 10 41.85 20.39 -1.69
N ILE A 11 41.69 19.40 -0.82
CA ILE A 11 40.81 18.26 -1.05
C ILE A 11 39.39 18.74 -0.69
N SER A 12 38.59 19.05 -1.70
CA SER A 12 37.16 19.29 -1.54
C SER A 12 36.48 17.93 -1.32
N LEU A 13 36.12 17.62 -0.08
CA LEU A 13 35.17 16.51 0.21
C LEU A 13 33.81 16.89 -0.36
N VAL A 14 33.48 16.34 -1.52
CA VAL A 14 32.12 16.35 -2.04
C VAL A 14 31.35 15.31 -1.22
N PHE A 15 30.60 15.76 -0.21
CA PHE A 15 29.58 14.93 0.41
C PHE A 15 28.45 14.75 -0.63
N SER A 16 28.53 13.67 -1.39
CA SER A 16 27.36 13.18 -2.15
C SER A 16 26.37 12.58 -1.15
N GLY A 17 25.52 13.45 -0.60
CA GLY A 17 24.31 12.97 0.08
C GLY A 17 23.53 12.13 -0.94
N GLN A 18 23.42 10.84 -0.70
CA GLN A 18 22.44 10.03 -1.42
C GLN A 18 21.06 10.62 -1.07
N LEU A 19 20.48 11.38 -1.99
CA LEU A 19 19.06 11.66 -1.97
C LEU A 19 18.37 10.29 -2.16
N PHE A 20 17.97 9.66 -1.06
CA PHE A 20 17.01 8.57 -1.15
C PHE A 20 15.74 9.16 -1.76
N ALA A 21 15.35 8.66 -2.92
CA ALA A 21 14.11 9.09 -3.54
C ALA A 21 12.97 8.73 -2.56
N LYS A 22 12.21 9.74 -2.11
CA LYS A 22 11.07 9.59 -1.23
C LYS A 22 10.12 8.54 -1.82
N LEU A 23 9.64 7.60 -1.00
CA LEU A 23 8.63 6.64 -1.42
C LEU A 23 7.38 7.39 -1.91
N PRO A 24 6.87 7.07 -3.10
CA PRO A 24 5.67 7.71 -3.62
C PRO A 24 4.45 7.32 -2.77
N VAL A 25 3.51 8.27 -2.67
CA VAL A 25 2.29 8.11 -1.87
C VAL A 25 1.08 7.96 -2.79
N SER A 26 0.38 6.85 -2.67
CA SER A 26 -0.93 6.67 -3.29
C SER A 26 -2.05 6.70 -2.26
N VAL A 27 -3.29 6.77 -2.72
CA VAL A 27 -4.47 6.66 -1.87
C VAL A 27 -5.30 5.46 -2.29
N GLN A 28 -5.77 4.68 -1.29
CA GLN A 28 -6.76 3.65 -1.54
C GLN A 28 -8.12 4.30 -1.78
N LEU A 29 -8.70 4.07 -2.97
CA LEU A 29 -9.95 4.74 -3.41
C LEU A 29 -11.18 4.35 -2.57
N TRP A 30 -11.11 3.24 -1.82
CA TRP A 30 -12.14 2.91 -0.83
C TRP A 30 -12.35 4.01 0.21
N SER A 31 -11.31 4.76 0.53
CA SER A 31 -11.35 5.92 1.43
C SER A 31 -12.32 7.01 0.99
N VAL A 32 -12.61 7.09 -0.29
CA VAL A 32 -13.45 8.13 -0.90
C VAL A 32 -14.53 7.55 -1.80
N LYS A 33 -14.88 6.28 -1.60
CA LYS A 33 -15.79 5.51 -2.46
C LYS A 33 -17.11 6.20 -2.79
N ASP A 34 -17.74 6.82 -1.79
CA ASP A 34 -19.02 7.49 -1.98
C ASP A 34 -18.87 8.78 -2.79
N THR A 35 -17.80 9.52 -2.56
CA THR A 35 -17.46 10.73 -3.35
C THR A 35 -17.09 10.33 -4.77
N LEU A 36 -16.30 9.27 -4.93
CA LEU A 36 -15.89 8.73 -6.24
C LEU A 36 -17.10 8.29 -7.07
N LYS A 37 -18.06 7.59 -6.45
CA LYS A 37 -19.30 7.15 -7.10
C LYS A 37 -20.17 8.32 -7.59
N ASN A 38 -20.17 9.44 -6.84
CA ASN A 38 -20.97 10.62 -7.18
C ASN A 38 -20.29 11.49 -8.23
N ASP A 39 -18.96 11.65 -8.15
CA ASP A 39 -18.15 12.44 -9.09
C ASP A 39 -16.75 11.83 -9.24
N PHE A 40 -16.65 10.90 -10.18
CA PHE A 40 -15.42 10.17 -10.44
C PHE A 40 -14.26 11.11 -10.84
N HIS A 41 -14.50 12.00 -11.80
CA HIS A 41 -13.44 12.87 -12.32
C HIS A 41 -13.04 13.97 -11.33
N GLY A 42 -14.01 14.60 -10.67
CA GLY A 42 -13.74 15.61 -9.65
C GLY A 42 -13.02 15.04 -8.44
N THR A 43 -13.35 13.80 -8.04
CA THR A 43 -12.64 13.11 -6.96
C THR A 43 -11.19 12.83 -7.32
N LEU A 44 -10.91 12.26 -8.49
CA LEU A 44 -9.52 12.02 -8.94
C LEU A 44 -8.72 13.33 -9.06
N LYS A 45 -9.35 14.40 -9.57
CA LYS A 45 -8.73 15.73 -9.64
C LYS A 45 -8.38 16.26 -8.25
N SER A 46 -9.30 16.14 -7.28
CA SER A 46 -9.06 16.56 -5.90
C SER A 46 -7.91 15.80 -5.26
N LEU A 47 -7.80 14.49 -5.50
CA LEU A 47 -6.69 13.67 -5.00
C LEU A 47 -5.35 14.08 -5.62
N ALA A 48 -5.33 14.38 -6.92
CA ALA A 48 -4.13 14.93 -7.59
C ALA A 48 -3.72 16.28 -7.00
N GLU A 49 -4.68 17.19 -6.76
CA GLU A 49 -4.45 18.50 -6.13
C GLU A 49 -3.95 18.39 -4.67
N MET A 50 -4.26 17.30 -3.96
CA MET A 50 -3.69 16.98 -2.65
C MET A 50 -2.23 16.50 -2.72
N GLY A 51 -1.67 16.29 -3.92
CA GLY A 51 -0.29 15.85 -4.11
C GLY A 51 -0.09 14.34 -3.92
N PHE A 52 -1.08 13.51 -4.21
CA PHE A 52 -0.86 12.08 -4.36
C PHE A 52 -0.13 11.78 -5.68
N ASP A 53 0.76 10.78 -5.65
CA ASP A 53 1.48 10.30 -6.83
C ASP A 53 0.66 9.23 -7.57
N GLY A 54 -0.30 8.58 -6.90
CA GLY A 54 -1.10 7.53 -7.49
C GLY A 54 -2.37 7.20 -6.71
N VAL A 55 -3.10 6.22 -7.23
CA VAL A 55 -4.31 5.66 -6.61
C VAL A 55 -4.25 4.14 -6.60
N GLU A 56 -4.74 3.52 -5.54
CA GLU A 56 -5.01 2.09 -5.48
C GLU A 56 -6.50 1.86 -5.70
N PHE A 57 -6.84 1.07 -6.72
CA PHE A 57 -8.24 0.82 -7.06
C PHE A 57 -8.90 -0.21 -6.13
N ALA A 58 -10.20 -0.02 -5.88
CA ALA A 58 -11.06 -0.91 -5.10
C ALA A 58 -12.32 -1.34 -5.89
N GLY A 59 -12.17 -1.60 -7.19
CA GLY A 59 -13.24 -2.13 -8.03
C GLY A 59 -14.12 -1.10 -8.73
N ASP A 60 -14.04 0.18 -8.38
CA ASP A 60 -14.76 1.24 -9.10
C ASP A 60 -13.83 1.94 -10.10
N PHE A 61 -14.20 1.89 -11.37
CA PHE A 61 -13.48 2.50 -12.49
C PHE A 61 -14.29 3.63 -13.15
N GLY A 62 -15.41 4.03 -12.56
CA GLY A 62 -16.31 5.03 -13.10
C GLY A 62 -16.73 4.70 -14.55
N PRO A 63 -16.66 5.67 -15.47
CA PRO A 63 -17.07 5.46 -16.87
C PRO A 63 -16.08 4.59 -17.68
N TYR A 64 -14.99 4.09 -17.07
CA TYR A 64 -13.91 3.39 -17.76
C TYR A 64 -13.89 1.88 -17.51
N SER A 65 -14.95 1.28 -16.98
CA SER A 65 -15.00 -0.16 -16.62
C SER A 65 -14.66 -1.11 -17.76
N HIS A 66 -14.78 -0.64 -19.02
CA HIS A 66 -14.43 -1.41 -20.22
C HIS A 66 -13.31 -0.75 -21.05
N ASN A 67 -12.67 0.32 -20.54
CA ASN A 67 -11.63 1.04 -21.27
C ASN A 67 -10.46 1.44 -20.36
N PRO A 68 -9.63 0.46 -19.94
CA PRO A 68 -8.49 0.72 -19.05
C PRO A 68 -7.44 1.63 -19.67
N ALA A 69 -7.31 1.65 -21.00
CA ALA A 69 -6.37 2.55 -21.68
C ALA A 69 -6.79 4.02 -21.56
N ALA A 70 -8.10 4.32 -21.69
CA ALA A 70 -8.61 5.67 -21.48
C ALA A 70 -8.51 6.09 -20.00
N LEU A 71 -8.74 5.17 -19.07
CA LEU A 71 -8.52 5.43 -17.64
C LEU A 71 -7.05 5.76 -17.34
N LYS A 72 -6.12 4.99 -17.88
CA LYS A 72 -4.68 5.25 -17.76
C LYS A 72 -4.31 6.64 -18.30
N ALA A 73 -4.82 7.01 -19.47
CA ALA A 73 -4.61 8.33 -20.05
C ALA A 73 -5.16 9.43 -19.12
N LYS A 74 -6.37 9.23 -18.58
CA LYS A 74 -6.99 10.18 -17.64
C LYS A 74 -6.20 10.36 -16.35
N LEU A 75 -5.68 9.29 -15.76
CA LEU A 75 -4.79 9.38 -14.60
C LEU A 75 -3.52 10.16 -14.95
N SER A 76 -2.90 9.86 -16.10
CA SER A 76 -1.69 10.54 -16.57
C SER A 76 -1.90 12.05 -16.78
N GLU A 77 -3.05 12.48 -17.32
CA GLU A 77 -3.42 13.91 -17.44
C GLU A 77 -3.44 14.61 -16.08
N LEU A 78 -3.77 13.88 -15.01
CA LEU A 78 -3.81 14.40 -13.65
C LEU A 78 -2.48 14.24 -12.91
N GLY A 79 -1.46 13.67 -13.54
CA GLY A 79 -0.19 13.36 -12.88
C GLY A 79 -0.26 12.16 -11.93
N LEU A 80 -1.32 11.36 -12.01
CA LEU A 80 -1.52 10.15 -11.19
C LEU A 80 -1.15 8.89 -11.96
N VAL A 81 -0.82 7.82 -11.21
CA VAL A 81 -0.71 6.47 -11.75
C VAL A 81 -1.59 5.51 -10.95
N ALA A 82 -1.96 4.38 -11.56
CA ALA A 82 -2.55 3.27 -10.84
C ALA A 82 -1.44 2.48 -10.14
N SER A 83 -1.28 2.63 -8.82
CA SER A 83 -0.19 2.03 -8.04
C SER A 83 -0.38 0.52 -7.85
N SER A 84 -1.59 0.11 -7.55
CA SER A 84 -2.03 -1.26 -7.25
C SER A 84 -3.56 -1.33 -7.30
N ALA A 85 -4.12 -2.51 -7.03
CA ALA A 85 -5.57 -2.64 -6.88
C ALA A 85 -5.96 -3.80 -5.95
N HIS A 86 -7.09 -3.65 -5.27
CA HIS A 86 -7.78 -4.71 -4.57
C HIS A 86 -8.73 -5.45 -5.52
N ILE A 87 -8.75 -6.79 -5.40
CA ILE A 87 -9.53 -7.66 -6.27
C ILE A 87 -10.02 -8.91 -5.52
N GLY A 88 -11.29 -9.26 -5.70
CA GLY A 88 -11.86 -10.48 -5.14
C GLY A 88 -11.53 -11.73 -5.97
N PHE A 89 -11.61 -12.91 -5.37
CA PHE A 89 -11.40 -14.19 -6.07
C PHE A 89 -12.38 -14.44 -7.22
N ASP A 90 -13.59 -13.85 -7.19
CA ASP A 90 -14.55 -13.98 -8.28
C ASP A 90 -13.98 -13.50 -9.63
N ALA A 91 -13.19 -12.43 -9.59
CA ALA A 91 -12.50 -11.91 -10.76
C ALA A 91 -11.23 -12.71 -11.14
N LEU A 92 -10.79 -13.63 -10.28
CA LEU A 92 -9.62 -14.50 -10.47
C LEU A 92 -10.02 -15.94 -10.80
N SER A 93 -11.29 -16.19 -11.12
CA SER A 93 -11.77 -17.51 -11.58
C SER A 93 -11.16 -17.89 -12.93
N GLU A 94 -11.18 -19.19 -13.26
CA GLU A 94 -10.64 -19.69 -14.55
C GLU A 94 -11.25 -19.01 -15.77
N ASN A 95 -12.49 -18.53 -15.68
CA ASN A 95 -13.20 -17.88 -16.78
C ASN A 95 -12.89 -16.38 -16.91
N THR A 96 -12.37 -15.74 -15.89
CA THR A 96 -12.23 -14.28 -15.79
C THR A 96 -10.78 -13.80 -15.63
N ILE A 97 -9.89 -14.65 -15.13
CA ILE A 97 -8.53 -14.24 -14.74
C ILE A 97 -7.74 -13.59 -15.89
N ASP A 98 -7.83 -14.13 -17.12
CA ASP A 98 -7.09 -13.59 -18.27
C ASP A 98 -7.56 -12.18 -18.61
N SER A 99 -8.87 -11.96 -18.72
CA SER A 99 -9.45 -10.66 -19.04
C SER A 99 -9.18 -9.65 -17.92
N THR A 100 -9.22 -10.10 -16.67
CA THR A 100 -8.91 -9.31 -15.49
C THR A 100 -7.45 -8.85 -15.48
N LEU A 101 -6.51 -9.77 -15.65
CA LEU A 101 -5.08 -9.43 -15.67
C LEU A 101 -4.74 -8.52 -16.85
N LEU A 102 -5.34 -8.75 -18.04
CA LEU A 102 -5.15 -7.89 -19.20
C LEU A 102 -5.69 -6.47 -18.94
N PHE A 103 -6.86 -6.33 -18.31
CA PHE A 103 -7.42 -5.04 -17.93
C PHE A 103 -6.45 -4.25 -17.03
N TYR A 104 -6.00 -4.85 -15.93
CA TYR A 104 -5.11 -4.17 -14.99
C TYR A 104 -3.73 -3.90 -15.59
N LYS A 105 -3.18 -4.82 -16.38
CA LYS A 105 -1.92 -4.60 -17.11
C LYS A 105 -2.03 -3.41 -18.07
N THR A 106 -3.14 -3.30 -18.79
CA THR A 106 -3.41 -2.17 -19.71
C THR A 106 -3.54 -0.85 -18.95
N LEU A 107 -4.18 -0.86 -17.78
CA LEU A 107 -4.27 0.28 -16.87
C LEU A 107 -2.88 0.71 -16.34
N GLY A 108 -1.92 -0.22 -16.31
CA GLY A 108 -0.57 0.02 -15.81
C GLY A 108 -0.30 -0.54 -14.41
N VAL A 109 -1.27 -1.25 -13.85
CA VAL A 109 -1.13 -1.96 -12.56
C VAL A 109 -0.32 -3.23 -12.77
N THR A 110 0.68 -3.44 -11.91
CA THR A 110 1.51 -4.65 -11.93
C THR A 110 1.31 -5.55 -10.69
N THR A 111 0.63 -5.03 -9.67
CA THR A 111 0.41 -5.76 -8.42
C THR A 111 -1.04 -5.64 -7.97
N LEU A 112 -1.66 -6.78 -7.74
CA LEU A 112 -3.03 -6.91 -7.23
C LEU A 112 -3.01 -7.57 -5.86
N TYR A 113 -3.99 -7.24 -5.02
CA TYR A 113 -4.13 -7.86 -3.71
C TYR A 113 -5.55 -8.35 -3.50
N VAL A 114 -5.68 -9.57 -2.96
CA VAL A 114 -6.96 -10.04 -2.41
C VAL A 114 -7.12 -9.39 -1.04
N PRO A 115 -8.10 -8.49 -0.85
CA PRO A 115 -8.21 -7.70 0.37
C PRO A 115 -8.93 -8.45 1.50
N TRP A 116 -9.75 -9.42 1.16
CA TRP A 116 -10.64 -10.09 2.11
C TRP A 116 -10.97 -11.50 1.68
N ASP A 117 -10.82 -12.43 2.62
CA ASP A 117 -11.33 -13.78 2.49
C ASP A 117 -11.52 -14.38 3.88
N GLU A 118 -12.73 -14.82 4.20
CA GLU A 118 -13.06 -15.35 5.53
C GLU A 118 -12.25 -16.60 5.90
N ARG A 119 -11.77 -17.34 4.92
CA ARG A 119 -10.88 -18.48 5.13
C ARG A 119 -9.57 -18.12 5.83
N ALA A 120 -9.13 -16.86 5.73
CA ALA A 120 -7.85 -16.39 6.25
C ALA A 120 -7.67 -16.58 7.76
N TRP A 121 -8.77 -16.62 8.53
CA TRP A 121 -8.76 -16.78 9.99
C TRP A 121 -9.53 -18.01 10.47
N HIS A 122 -9.71 -18.99 9.60
CA HIS A 122 -10.28 -20.28 9.95
C HIS A 122 -9.24 -21.39 9.77
N PRO A 123 -9.05 -22.31 10.75
CA PRO A 123 -7.97 -23.32 10.73
C PRO A 123 -7.92 -24.18 9.48
N GLU A 124 -9.08 -24.64 8.99
CA GLU A 124 -9.15 -25.42 7.75
C GLU A 124 -9.23 -24.51 6.51
N GLY A 125 -9.88 -23.35 6.64
CA GLY A 125 -10.03 -22.39 5.57
C GLY A 125 -8.69 -21.86 5.07
N VAL A 126 -7.79 -21.47 5.97
CA VAL A 126 -6.49 -20.89 5.61
C VAL A 126 -5.63 -21.85 4.79
N LYS A 127 -5.79 -23.17 4.98
CA LYS A 127 -5.08 -24.18 4.20
C LYS A 127 -5.53 -24.21 2.74
N SER A 128 -6.82 -24.00 2.48
CA SER A 128 -7.36 -23.89 1.13
C SER A 128 -7.02 -22.52 0.50
N LEU A 129 -7.07 -21.46 1.30
CA LEU A 129 -6.72 -20.11 0.86
C LEU A 129 -5.28 -20.02 0.34
N VAL A 130 -4.29 -20.55 1.07
CA VAL A 130 -2.88 -20.50 0.63
C VAL A 130 -2.64 -21.28 -0.67
N LYS A 131 -3.38 -22.38 -0.90
CA LYS A 131 -3.31 -23.11 -2.18
C LYS A 131 -3.85 -22.28 -3.33
N GLU A 132 -4.97 -21.62 -3.13
CA GLU A 132 -5.59 -20.78 -4.16
C GLU A 132 -4.75 -19.51 -4.42
N LEU A 133 -4.29 -18.82 -3.38
CA LEU A 133 -3.36 -17.69 -3.51
C LEU A 133 -2.10 -18.09 -4.29
N THR A 134 -1.52 -19.25 -3.99
CA THR A 134 -0.35 -19.75 -4.74
C THR A 134 -0.71 -19.96 -6.21
N LYS A 135 -1.83 -20.65 -6.51
CA LYS A 135 -2.30 -20.90 -7.88
C LYS A 135 -2.45 -19.60 -8.69
N VAL A 136 -3.15 -18.60 -8.14
CA VAL A 136 -3.39 -17.34 -8.85
C VAL A 136 -2.14 -16.46 -8.92
N SER A 137 -1.28 -16.49 -7.89
CA SER A 137 0.00 -15.77 -7.89
C SER A 137 0.95 -16.33 -8.96
N ASP A 138 1.08 -17.64 -9.07
CA ASP A 138 1.89 -18.29 -10.10
C ASP A 138 1.31 -18.02 -11.51
N TYR A 139 -0.02 -18.03 -11.65
CA TYR A 139 -0.68 -17.73 -12.92
C TYR A 139 -0.40 -16.31 -13.39
N ALA A 140 -0.43 -15.32 -12.50
CA ALA A 140 -0.21 -13.91 -12.82
C ALA A 140 1.19 -13.63 -13.38
N THR A 141 2.17 -14.47 -13.09
CA THR A 141 3.54 -14.33 -13.64
C THR A 141 3.58 -14.37 -15.16
N ARG A 142 2.64 -15.07 -15.82
CA ARG A 142 2.50 -15.12 -17.29
C ARG A 142 2.18 -13.74 -17.89
N PHE A 143 1.67 -12.83 -17.08
CA PHE A 143 1.33 -11.47 -17.46
C PHE A 143 2.36 -10.44 -16.96
N ASP A 144 3.49 -10.87 -16.39
CA ASP A 144 4.45 -10.03 -15.67
C ASP A 144 3.79 -9.28 -14.49
N MET A 145 2.79 -9.90 -13.88
CA MET A 145 2.02 -9.34 -12.77
C MET A 145 2.21 -10.16 -11.49
N LYS A 146 1.84 -9.58 -10.38
CA LYS A 146 1.83 -10.21 -9.07
C LYS A 146 0.44 -10.15 -8.46
N ILE A 147 0.03 -11.23 -7.82
CA ILE A 147 -1.15 -11.27 -6.96
C ILE A 147 -0.70 -11.62 -5.55
N GLY A 148 -1.13 -10.84 -4.57
CA GLY A 148 -0.83 -11.00 -3.17
C GLY A 148 -2.05 -10.99 -2.29
N PHE A 149 -1.82 -10.86 -0.98
CA PHE A 149 -2.87 -10.84 0.03
C PHE A 149 -2.69 -9.64 0.95
N HIS A 150 -3.80 -9.02 1.36
CA HIS A 150 -3.89 -7.90 2.28
C HIS A 150 -4.50 -8.37 3.61
N ASN A 151 -4.00 -7.87 4.74
CA ASN A 151 -4.51 -8.23 6.05
C ASN A 151 -5.56 -7.28 6.59
N HIS A 152 -6.42 -7.85 7.44
CA HIS A 152 -7.15 -7.14 8.48
C HIS A 152 -6.63 -7.58 9.86
N ASN A 153 -7.46 -7.43 10.91
CA ASN A 153 -7.05 -7.77 12.27
C ASN A 153 -7.10 -9.27 12.59
N LYS A 154 -8.04 -10.01 11.98
CA LYS A 154 -8.28 -11.41 12.33
C LYS A 154 -7.15 -12.34 11.93
N GLU A 155 -6.39 -12.00 10.90
CA GLU A 155 -5.20 -12.73 10.46
C GLU A 155 -4.10 -12.75 11.53
N PHE A 156 -4.14 -11.83 12.49
CA PHE A 156 -3.20 -11.79 13.62
C PHE A 156 -3.68 -12.59 14.84
N ASN A 157 -4.81 -13.27 14.77
CA ASN A 157 -5.23 -14.22 15.79
C ASN A 157 -4.26 -15.42 15.85
N ALA A 158 -4.16 -16.03 17.04
CA ALA A 158 -3.27 -17.15 17.30
C ALA A 158 -3.64 -18.38 16.44
N PHE A 159 -2.64 -18.96 15.79
CA PHE A 159 -2.75 -20.19 15.02
C PHE A 159 -1.39 -20.91 14.95
N ASN A 160 -1.35 -22.22 15.27
CA ASN A 160 -0.14 -23.08 15.21
C ASN A 160 1.11 -22.44 15.86
N ASN A 161 1.00 -21.96 17.11
CA ASN A 161 2.05 -21.26 17.87
C ASN A 161 2.54 -19.93 17.22
N ALA A 162 1.79 -19.40 16.27
CA ALA A 162 2.06 -18.14 15.58
C ALA A 162 0.71 -17.42 15.30
N THR A 163 0.54 -16.84 14.12
CA THR A 163 -0.71 -16.22 13.68
C THR A 163 -1.17 -16.81 12.35
N PHE A 164 -2.42 -16.58 11.95
CA PHE A 164 -2.87 -16.92 10.60
C PHE A 164 -2.09 -16.16 9.53
N TRP A 165 -1.71 -14.90 9.79
CA TRP A 165 -0.83 -14.14 8.91
C TRP A 165 0.51 -14.85 8.69
N ASP A 166 1.12 -15.33 9.77
CA ASP A 166 2.34 -16.12 9.68
C ASP A 166 2.15 -17.39 8.85
N TYR A 167 1.01 -18.06 9.00
CA TYR A 167 0.69 -19.25 8.20
C TYR A 167 0.58 -18.91 6.72
N ILE A 168 -0.13 -17.83 6.36
CA ILE A 168 -0.22 -17.35 4.97
C ILE A 168 1.18 -17.00 4.45
N ALA A 169 1.96 -16.25 5.21
CA ALA A 169 3.29 -15.82 4.80
C ALA A 169 4.26 -16.99 4.57
N THR A 170 4.20 -18.02 5.40
CA THR A 170 5.13 -19.17 5.35
C THR A 170 4.71 -20.26 4.36
N ASN A 171 3.43 -20.33 4.00
CA ASN A 171 2.88 -21.34 3.11
C ASN A 171 2.52 -20.83 1.70
N THR A 172 2.94 -19.61 1.36
CA THR A 172 2.82 -19.05 0.01
C THR A 172 4.22 -18.73 -0.55
N PRO A 173 4.38 -18.65 -1.88
CA PRO A 173 5.68 -18.36 -2.49
C PRO A 173 6.31 -17.07 -1.92
N LYS A 174 7.62 -17.04 -1.70
CA LYS A 174 8.32 -15.85 -1.21
C LYS A 174 8.22 -14.66 -2.17
N THR A 175 7.92 -14.92 -3.43
CA THR A 175 7.71 -13.91 -4.49
C THR A 175 6.32 -13.30 -4.46
N MET A 176 5.35 -13.95 -3.80
CA MET A 176 4.00 -13.44 -3.62
C MET A 176 4.02 -12.24 -2.66
N PRO A 177 3.53 -11.06 -3.05
CA PRO A 177 3.52 -9.91 -2.17
C PRO A 177 2.49 -10.06 -1.04
N LEU A 178 2.83 -9.45 0.10
CA LEU A 178 1.97 -9.32 1.28
C LEU A 178 1.79 -7.83 1.53
N GLN A 179 0.58 -7.31 1.30
CA GLN A 179 0.27 -5.92 1.61
C GLN A 179 -0.04 -5.80 3.10
N LEU A 180 0.88 -5.21 3.85
CA LEU A 180 0.69 -5.02 5.28
C LEU A 180 -0.11 -3.73 5.54
N ASP A 181 -1.26 -3.86 6.20
CA ASP A 181 -2.03 -2.74 6.71
C ASP A 181 -1.61 -2.46 8.16
N ILE A 182 -0.95 -1.32 8.36
CA ILE A 182 -0.41 -0.90 9.66
C ILE A 182 -1.52 -0.67 10.67
N GLY A 183 -2.64 -0.08 10.24
CA GLY A 183 -3.78 0.20 11.10
C GLY A 183 -4.41 -1.06 11.69
N TRP A 184 -4.59 -2.08 10.87
CA TRP A 184 -5.15 -3.35 11.31
C TRP A 184 -4.17 -4.15 12.17
N VAL A 185 -2.86 -4.09 11.91
CA VAL A 185 -1.83 -4.69 12.79
C VAL A 185 -1.89 -4.07 14.19
N ASN A 186 -1.90 -2.73 14.26
CA ASN A 186 -2.00 -2.01 15.53
C ASN A 186 -3.33 -2.30 16.24
N TYR A 187 -4.45 -2.35 15.51
CA TYR A 187 -5.77 -2.69 16.06
C TYR A 187 -5.78 -4.11 16.67
N ALA A 188 -5.04 -5.05 16.08
CA ALA A 188 -4.84 -6.38 16.62
C ALA A 188 -3.85 -6.43 17.80
N ALA A 189 -3.41 -5.29 18.33
CA ALA A 189 -2.40 -5.16 19.39
C ALA A 189 -1.08 -5.88 19.04
N LYS A 190 -0.66 -5.79 17.76
CA LYS A 190 0.61 -6.34 17.26
C LYS A 190 1.54 -5.22 16.81
N ASP A 191 2.84 -5.53 16.73
CA ASP A 191 3.86 -4.61 16.27
C ASP A 191 4.07 -4.73 14.74
N PRO A 192 3.75 -3.70 13.94
CA PRO A 192 3.97 -3.74 12.49
C PRO A 192 5.45 -3.85 12.13
N ILE A 193 6.37 -3.23 12.89
CA ILE A 193 7.81 -3.32 12.67
C ILE A 193 8.30 -4.76 12.75
N TYR A 194 7.76 -5.53 13.69
CA TYR A 194 8.06 -6.95 13.80
C TYR A 194 7.70 -7.71 12.52
N PHE A 195 6.50 -7.49 11.94
CA PHE A 195 6.06 -8.21 10.75
C PHE A 195 6.79 -7.76 9.47
N ILE A 196 7.13 -6.47 9.35
CA ILE A 196 7.97 -5.97 8.25
C ILE A 196 9.32 -6.69 8.25
N LYS A 197 9.98 -6.76 9.41
CA LYS A 197 11.28 -7.41 9.57
C LYS A 197 11.21 -8.93 9.41
N LYS A 198 10.11 -9.54 9.84
CA LYS A 198 9.92 -11.00 9.78
C LYS A 198 9.75 -11.51 8.36
N TYR A 199 9.12 -10.73 7.48
CA TYR A 199 8.87 -11.10 6.08
C TYR A 199 9.50 -10.09 5.12
N PRO A 200 10.84 -9.98 5.11
CA PRO A 200 11.53 -8.98 4.30
C PRO A 200 11.24 -9.20 2.81
N ASN A 201 11.21 -8.10 2.06
CA ASN A 201 11.02 -8.08 0.61
C ASN A 201 9.64 -8.56 0.10
N ARG A 202 8.65 -8.75 0.98
CA ARG A 202 7.31 -9.16 0.57
C ARG A 202 6.29 -8.02 0.53
N THR A 203 6.56 -6.92 1.22
CA THR A 203 5.66 -5.76 1.28
C THR A 203 6.01 -4.79 0.15
N LEU A 204 5.30 -4.89 -1.00
CA LEU A 204 5.52 -4.02 -2.16
C LEU A 204 4.70 -2.73 -2.08
N ALA A 205 3.54 -2.77 -1.43
CA ALA A 205 2.72 -1.63 -1.08
C ALA A 205 2.26 -1.80 0.37
N THR A 206 2.30 -0.73 1.15
CA THR A 206 1.95 -0.75 2.59
C THR A 206 0.81 0.20 2.82
N HIS A 207 -0.26 -0.26 3.48
CA HIS A 207 -1.34 0.63 3.89
C HIS A 207 -0.92 1.43 5.13
N ILE A 208 -0.80 2.72 4.92
CA ILE A 208 -0.58 3.73 5.96
C ILE A 208 -1.96 4.18 6.42
N LYS A 209 -2.42 3.58 7.49
CA LYS A 209 -3.78 3.67 8.00
C LYS A 209 -3.77 3.73 9.51
N VAL A 210 -4.74 4.43 10.07
CA VAL A 210 -5.08 4.35 11.50
C VAL A 210 -6.43 3.67 11.63
N ARG A 211 -6.51 2.65 12.46
CA ARG A 211 -7.76 2.04 12.89
C ARG A 211 -7.92 2.30 14.38
N THR A 212 -8.98 3.02 14.77
CA THR A 212 -9.19 3.36 16.17
C THR A 212 -9.73 2.18 16.95
N ILE A 213 -9.31 2.06 18.23
CA ILE A 213 -9.85 1.07 19.13
C ILE A 213 -11.12 1.67 19.74
N GLN A 214 -12.20 0.92 19.75
CA GLN A 214 -13.49 1.37 20.31
C GLN A 214 -13.31 1.85 21.75
N GLY A 215 -13.81 3.06 22.04
CA GLY A 215 -13.69 3.70 23.36
C GLY A 215 -12.35 4.39 23.63
N SER A 216 -11.41 4.38 22.69
CA SER A 216 -10.19 5.18 22.77
C SER A 216 -10.41 6.62 22.29
N ASN A 217 -9.58 7.55 22.77
CA ASN A 217 -9.53 8.93 22.27
C ASN A 217 -8.51 9.10 21.13
N MET A 218 -8.12 8.00 20.48
CA MET A 218 -7.15 8.04 19.39
C MET A 218 -7.76 8.68 18.15
N SER A 219 -7.07 9.68 17.59
CA SER A 219 -7.48 10.25 16.29
C SER A 219 -7.22 9.25 15.16
N PRO A 220 -8.18 9.04 14.24
CA PRO A 220 -7.95 8.24 13.04
C PRO A 220 -7.12 8.96 11.97
N ILE A 221 -6.75 10.21 12.21
CA ILE A 221 -5.93 10.99 11.29
C ILE A 221 -4.46 10.64 11.49
N ILE A 222 -3.74 10.33 10.42
CA ILE A 222 -2.30 10.05 10.45
C ILE A 222 -1.57 11.24 11.09
N GLY A 223 -0.63 10.94 12.00
CA GLY A 223 0.15 11.96 12.71
C GLY A 223 -0.56 12.65 13.87
N GLU A 224 -1.83 12.36 14.12
CA GLU A 224 -2.59 12.85 15.29
C GLU A 224 -2.77 11.78 16.38
N ASN A 225 -1.89 10.81 16.42
CA ASN A 225 -1.90 9.68 17.34
C ASN A 225 -0.46 9.33 17.75
N ASN A 226 -0.30 8.34 18.63
CA ASN A 226 0.98 7.92 19.18
C ASN A 226 1.66 6.78 18.38
N ILE A 227 1.25 6.53 17.14
CA ILE A 227 1.93 5.56 16.26
C ILE A 227 3.26 6.18 15.82
N ASP A 228 4.34 5.43 16.00
CA ASP A 228 5.69 5.87 15.59
C ASP A 228 5.86 5.68 14.07
N TRP A 229 5.24 6.58 13.30
CA TRP A 229 5.31 6.57 11.85
C TRP A 229 6.74 6.67 11.29
N PRO A 230 7.63 7.54 11.83
CA PRO A 230 9.03 7.57 11.39
C PRO A 230 9.70 6.21 11.50
N ALA A 231 9.62 5.52 12.64
CA ALA A 231 10.24 4.21 12.82
C ALA A 231 9.65 3.14 11.87
N ILE A 232 8.34 3.21 11.59
CA ILE A 232 7.69 2.30 10.63
C ILE A 232 8.22 2.56 9.21
N ILE A 233 8.28 3.83 8.77
CA ILE A 233 8.74 4.22 7.44
C ILE A 233 10.21 3.84 7.25
N ASP A 234 11.08 4.16 8.20
CA ASP A 234 12.49 3.76 8.18
C ASP A 234 12.66 2.25 8.07
N THR A 235 11.79 1.49 8.75
CA THR A 235 11.80 0.03 8.67
C THR A 235 11.33 -0.46 7.30
N LEU A 236 10.32 0.16 6.71
CA LEU A 236 9.87 -0.16 5.34
C LEU A 236 10.98 0.11 4.32
N GLU A 237 11.67 1.23 4.42
CA GLU A 237 12.77 1.59 3.52
C GLU A 237 13.98 0.66 3.66
N SER A 238 14.30 0.25 4.88
CA SER A 238 15.50 -0.55 5.16
C SER A 238 15.30 -2.07 5.06
N HIS A 239 14.08 -2.58 5.28
CA HIS A 239 13.82 -4.03 5.41
C HIS A 239 12.75 -4.55 4.44
N SER A 240 12.13 -3.70 3.63
CA SER A 240 11.13 -4.13 2.66
C SER A 240 11.46 -3.67 1.24
N ASN A 241 10.76 -4.22 0.26
CA ASN A 241 10.78 -3.76 -1.12
C ASN A 241 9.60 -2.83 -1.42
N THR A 242 9.10 -2.12 -0.41
CA THR A 242 7.98 -1.21 -0.55
C THR A 242 8.27 -0.20 -1.67
N LYS A 243 7.32 -0.09 -2.59
CA LYS A 243 7.34 0.84 -3.73
C LYS A 243 6.32 1.95 -3.55
N TRP A 244 5.30 1.71 -2.71
CA TRP A 244 4.18 2.60 -2.50
C TRP A 244 3.79 2.64 -1.02
N LEU A 245 3.65 3.84 -0.49
CA LEU A 245 2.90 4.09 0.73
C LEU A 245 1.45 4.37 0.30
N VAL A 246 0.52 3.54 0.70
CA VAL A 246 -0.89 3.65 0.32
C VAL A 246 -1.68 4.20 1.50
N LEU A 247 -2.02 5.48 1.46
CA LEU A 247 -2.87 6.07 2.49
C LEU A 247 -4.28 5.50 2.38
N GLU A 248 -4.81 4.99 3.49
CA GLU A 248 -6.21 4.61 3.59
C GLU A 248 -6.88 5.25 4.80
N GLN A 249 -8.06 5.83 4.60
CA GLN A 249 -8.86 6.51 5.62
C GLN A 249 -10.29 5.99 5.58
N GLU A 250 -10.74 5.34 6.64
CA GLU A 250 -12.10 4.79 6.75
C GLU A 250 -12.93 5.42 7.87
N GLU A 251 -12.31 6.19 8.74
CA GLU A 251 -12.95 6.85 9.87
C GLU A 251 -12.80 8.37 9.71
N TYR A 252 -13.90 9.11 9.77
CA TYR A 252 -13.95 10.54 9.45
C TYR A 252 -14.36 11.32 10.71
N PRO A 253 -13.39 11.81 11.51
CA PRO A 253 -13.65 12.42 12.80
C PRO A 253 -14.20 13.84 12.66
N ASN A 254 -14.88 14.33 13.70
CA ASN A 254 -15.27 15.73 13.86
C ASN A 254 -16.11 16.32 12.71
N GLY A 255 -16.90 15.48 12.03
CA GLY A 255 -17.75 15.93 10.92
C GLY A 255 -16.97 16.22 9.61
N LEU A 256 -15.71 15.84 9.53
CA LEU A 256 -14.96 15.92 8.29
C LEU A 256 -15.54 15.00 7.22
N THR A 257 -15.56 15.47 6.00
CA THR A 257 -15.85 14.60 4.84
C THR A 257 -14.71 13.63 4.56
N PRO A 258 -14.95 12.54 3.80
CA PRO A 258 -13.87 11.64 3.38
C PRO A 258 -12.69 12.36 2.74
N LEU A 259 -12.93 13.25 1.79
CA LEU A 259 -11.86 14.03 1.13
C LEU A 259 -11.10 14.94 2.11
N GLN A 260 -11.80 15.58 3.06
CA GLN A 260 -11.14 16.41 4.07
C GLN A 260 -10.26 15.59 5.01
N SER A 261 -10.72 14.41 5.41
CA SER A 261 -9.94 13.50 6.28
C SER A 261 -8.72 12.95 5.55
N VAL A 262 -8.87 12.55 4.28
CA VAL A 262 -7.76 12.12 3.42
C VAL A 262 -6.75 13.25 3.23
N ALA A 263 -7.22 14.48 2.93
CA ALA A 263 -6.33 15.65 2.77
C ALA A 263 -5.52 15.92 4.04
N LYS A 264 -6.15 15.86 5.22
CA LYS A 264 -5.48 16.08 6.51
C LYS A 264 -4.45 15.01 6.81
N SER A 265 -4.80 13.73 6.60
CA SER A 265 -3.88 12.62 6.75
C SER A 265 -2.70 12.71 5.77
N LYS A 266 -2.95 13.12 4.51
CA LYS A 266 -1.90 13.33 3.50
C LYS A 266 -0.92 14.44 3.92
N GLN A 267 -1.43 15.59 4.37
CA GLN A 267 -0.59 16.71 4.84
C GLN A 267 0.31 16.28 6.01
N ASN A 268 -0.23 15.52 6.96
CA ASN A 268 0.55 15.04 8.09
C ASN A 268 1.57 13.97 7.68
N LEU A 269 1.19 13.05 6.79
CA LEU A 269 2.12 12.07 6.24
C LEU A 269 3.28 12.74 5.51
N ASP A 270 3.01 13.80 4.73
CA ASP A 270 4.06 14.55 4.04
C ASP A 270 5.05 15.20 5.02
N LYS A 271 4.58 15.76 6.15
CA LYS A 271 5.45 16.30 7.20
C LYS A 271 6.33 15.19 7.80
N ILE A 272 5.73 14.04 8.14
CA ILE A 272 6.46 12.87 8.65
C ILE A 272 7.57 12.45 7.67
N LEU A 273 7.25 12.35 6.38
CA LEU A 273 8.20 11.98 5.33
C LEU A 273 9.30 13.03 5.09
N LEU A 274 9.10 14.27 5.53
CA LEU A 274 10.10 15.34 5.50
C LEU A 274 10.89 15.46 6.81
N GLY A 275 10.57 14.66 7.82
CA GLY A 275 11.17 14.74 9.14
C GLY A 275 10.75 16.00 9.93
N LEU A 276 9.53 16.52 9.69
CA LEU A 276 8.98 17.72 10.31
C LEU A 276 7.97 17.40 11.40
#